data_46f78969b7f7b59cee495783cb72f206
#
_entry.id   46f78969b7f7b59cee495783cb72f206
#
_cell.length_a   1.000
_cell.length_b   1.000
_cell.length_c   1.000
_cell.angle_alpha   90.00
_cell.angle_beta   90.00
_cell.angle_gamma   90.00
#
_symmetry.space_group_name_H-M   'P 1'
#
loop_
_entity.id
_entity.type
_entity.pdbx_description
1 polymer ?
#
loop_
_entity_poly.entity_id
_entity_poly.type
_entity_poly.pdbx_seq_one_letter_code
_entity_poly.pdbx_strand_id
1 'polypeptide(L)'
;NLGVKGKDSKYIHEDNRIDYQQLIVSTTHNSLLFAKDVFVNLQFLAGNKKELLLWLAELADNFKDIFFWKKTQCQPAMAENVANSQVEVIVLFGKENNSRSWGNIKWRGTFSNSIETKSASSENKNAKIHNATFPVELPFSFLKQGYSRESVVLDLFGGTGTTLIAAEKLGQSAYLLELEPAYVDVIVERWCQYTNNRVIIKNGLEIVWHMQEEDQR
;
A
#
# COMPACT_ATOMS: atom_id res chain seq x y z
N ASN A 1 -7.08 8.58 -3.21
CA ASN A 1 -7.02 9.41 -4.43
C ASN A 1 -8.32 10.17 -4.65
N LEU A 2 -8.49 11.27 -3.92
CA LEU A 2 -9.60 12.20 -4.13
C LEU A 2 -9.36 12.99 -5.43
N GLY A 3 -10.05 12.62 -6.50
CA GLY A 3 -10.33 13.55 -7.57
C GLY A 3 -9.67 13.38 -8.91
N VAL A 4 -9.58 12.17 -9.46
CA VAL A 4 -9.47 12.01 -10.92
C VAL A 4 -10.67 11.18 -11.40
N LYS A 5 -11.69 11.87 -11.92
CA LYS A 5 -12.74 11.21 -12.72
C LYS A 5 -12.10 10.72 -14.01
N GLY A 6 -11.56 9.50 -14.00
CA GLY A 6 -11.30 8.75 -15.21
C GLY A 6 -12.63 8.37 -15.84
N LYS A 7 -12.86 8.75 -17.10
CA LYS A 7 -14.12 8.59 -17.81
C LYS A 7 -14.54 7.15 -18.10
N ASP A 8 -13.75 6.14 -17.77
CA ASP A 8 -13.94 4.75 -18.18
C ASP A 8 -13.70 3.68 -17.11
N SER A 9 -13.70 4.01 -15.80
CA SER A 9 -13.64 2.94 -14.82
C SER A 9 -15.07 2.50 -14.45
N LYS A 10 -15.40 1.25 -14.72
CA LYS A 10 -16.62 0.56 -14.23
C LYS A 10 -16.68 0.49 -12.69
N TYR A 11 -15.63 0.92 -11.99
CA TYR A 11 -15.50 0.84 -10.54
C TYR A 11 -15.77 2.22 -9.95
N ILE A 12 -16.84 2.32 -9.17
CA ILE A 12 -17.19 3.51 -8.41
C ILE A 12 -16.37 3.46 -7.13
N HIS A 13 -15.21 4.10 -7.12
CA HIS A 13 -14.49 4.36 -5.88
C HIS A 13 -15.21 5.46 -5.11
N GLU A 14 -15.76 5.15 -3.96
CA GLU A 14 -16.28 6.14 -3.02
C GLU A 14 -15.14 6.82 -2.26
N ASP A 15 -14.15 7.34 -3.00
CA ASP A 15 -13.00 8.06 -2.41
C ASP A 15 -13.38 9.41 -1.76
N ASN A 16 -14.63 9.86 -1.95
CA ASN A 16 -15.20 11.09 -1.37
C ASN A 16 -16.07 10.79 -0.14
N ARG A 17 -15.70 9.82 0.69
CA ARG A 17 -16.45 9.51 1.91
C ARG A 17 -16.42 10.68 2.87
N ILE A 18 -17.58 11.04 3.39
CA ILE A 18 -17.75 12.08 4.44
C ILE A 18 -16.99 11.68 5.72
N ASP A 19 -16.76 10.38 5.89
CA ASP A 19 -16.11 9.77 7.06
C ASP A 19 -14.63 9.39 6.84
N TYR A 20 -13.94 10.00 5.85
CA TYR A 20 -12.55 9.66 5.50
C TYR A 20 -11.59 9.74 6.69
N GLN A 21 -11.69 10.80 7.51
CA GLN A 21 -10.88 10.92 8.72
C GLN A 21 -11.12 9.74 9.68
N GLN A 22 -12.38 9.42 9.95
CA GLN A 22 -12.72 8.32 10.83
C GLN A 22 -12.21 6.98 10.28
N LEU A 23 -12.28 6.78 8.97
CA LEU A 23 -11.77 5.57 8.33
C LEU A 23 -10.27 5.40 8.58
N ILE A 24 -9.45 6.42 8.28
CA ILE A 24 -7.99 6.31 8.44
C ILE A 24 -7.56 6.20 9.90
N VAL A 25 -8.24 6.93 10.82
CA VAL A 25 -7.99 6.82 12.27
C VAL A 25 -8.33 5.42 12.76
N SER A 26 -9.54 4.93 12.49
CA SER A 26 -9.99 3.61 12.96
C SER A 26 -9.14 2.49 12.38
N THR A 27 -8.78 2.59 11.10
CA THR A 27 -7.91 1.61 10.44
C THR A 27 -6.54 1.57 11.08
N THR A 28 -5.92 2.73 11.33
CA THR A 28 -4.60 2.80 11.97
C THR A 28 -4.67 2.28 13.42
N HIS A 29 -5.69 2.69 14.18
CA HIS A 29 -5.91 2.21 15.54
C HIS A 29 -6.08 0.69 15.61
N ASN A 30 -6.94 0.13 14.76
CA ASN A 30 -7.16 -1.31 14.70
C ASN A 30 -5.90 -2.06 14.29
N SER A 31 -5.12 -1.52 13.35
CA SER A 31 -3.84 -2.12 12.97
C SER A 31 -2.86 -2.19 14.15
N LEU A 32 -2.81 -1.17 14.99
CA LEU A 32 -1.97 -1.13 16.19
C LEU A 32 -2.35 -2.16 17.26
N LEU A 33 -3.56 -2.71 17.23
CA LEU A 33 -3.93 -3.81 18.13
C LEU A 33 -3.16 -5.09 17.83
N PHE A 34 -2.89 -5.35 16.55
CA PHE A 34 -2.30 -6.60 16.05
C PHE A 34 -0.84 -6.45 15.64
N ALA A 35 -0.44 -5.27 15.11
CA ALA A 35 0.90 -5.04 14.60
C ALA A 35 1.77 -4.24 15.58
N LYS A 36 3.07 -4.51 15.53
CA LYS A 36 4.08 -3.74 16.24
C LYS A 36 4.37 -2.40 15.54
N ASP A 37 4.46 -2.45 14.22
CA ASP A 37 4.76 -1.32 13.36
C ASP A 37 3.68 -1.23 12.27
N VAL A 38 3.14 -0.04 12.04
CA VAL A 38 2.10 0.25 11.06
C VAL A 38 2.60 1.33 10.11
N PHE A 39 2.78 0.99 8.84
CA PHE A 39 3.20 1.91 7.79
C PHE A 39 1.99 2.32 6.96
N VAL A 40 1.73 3.61 6.87
CA VAL A 40 0.61 4.16 6.10
C VAL A 40 1.14 5.08 5.01
N ASN A 41 0.99 4.67 3.75
CA ASN A 41 1.40 5.46 2.58
C ASN A 41 0.26 6.35 2.12
N LEU A 42 0.48 7.66 2.10
CA LEU A 42 -0.53 8.66 1.75
C LEU A 42 0.07 9.82 0.95
N GLN A 43 -0.78 10.49 0.18
CA GLN A 43 -0.45 11.71 -0.52
C GLN A 43 -1.31 12.86 0.02
N PHE A 44 -0.67 13.97 0.42
CA PHE A 44 -1.38 15.18 0.80
C PHE A 44 -1.88 15.90 -0.44
N LEU A 45 -3.20 15.97 -0.57
CA LEU A 45 -3.90 16.62 -1.67
C LEU A 45 -4.83 17.70 -1.15
N ALA A 46 -5.29 18.59 -2.03
CA ALA A 46 -6.20 19.67 -1.65
C ALA A 46 -7.49 19.15 -0.97
N GLY A 47 -7.96 17.96 -1.38
CA GLY A 47 -9.21 17.38 -0.89
C GLY A 47 -9.10 16.57 0.41
N ASN A 48 -7.89 16.23 0.89
CA ASN A 48 -7.74 15.38 2.08
C ASN A 48 -6.73 15.91 3.12
N LYS A 49 -6.08 17.05 2.85
CA LYS A 49 -5.00 17.55 3.71
C LYS A 49 -5.42 17.83 5.14
N LYS A 50 -6.65 18.30 5.35
CA LYS A 50 -7.18 18.60 6.69
C LYS A 50 -7.36 17.31 7.47
N GLU A 51 -8.00 16.33 6.88
CA GLU A 51 -8.27 15.02 7.46
C GLU A 51 -6.97 14.29 7.83
N LEU A 52 -5.93 14.38 6.98
CA LEU A 52 -4.63 13.82 7.26
C LEU A 52 -3.90 14.51 8.41
N LEU A 53 -4.00 15.83 8.52
CA LEU A 53 -3.42 16.58 9.65
C LEU A 53 -4.13 16.23 10.96
N LEU A 54 -5.45 16.12 10.96
CA LEU A 54 -6.23 15.71 12.13
C LEU A 54 -5.92 14.26 12.53
N TRP A 55 -5.78 13.35 11.56
CA TRP A 55 -5.35 11.97 11.79
C TRP A 55 -3.98 11.90 12.47
N LEU A 56 -2.99 12.66 11.98
CA LEU A 56 -1.67 12.74 12.62
C LEU A 56 -1.74 13.29 14.04
N ALA A 57 -2.57 14.32 14.27
CA ALA A 57 -2.74 14.91 15.58
C ALA A 57 -3.41 13.94 16.56
N GLU A 58 -4.42 13.19 16.13
CA GLU A 58 -5.14 12.23 16.95
C GLU A 58 -4.27 11.03 17.34
N LEU A 59 -3.36 10.61 16.46
CA LEU A 59 -2.45 9.49 16.67
C LEU A 59 -1.02 9.93 17.03
N ALA A 60 -0.84 11.16 17.52
CA ALA A 60 0.48 11.71 17.85
C ALA A 60 1.25 10.86 18.86
N ASP A 61 0.56 10.24 19.83
CA ASP A 61 1.17 9.36 20.82
C ASP A 61 1.67 8.03 20.24
N ASN A 62 1.19 7.66 19.06
CA ASN A 62 1.62 6.46 18.35
C ASN A 62 2.60 6.77 17.20
N PHE A 63 2.80 8.03 16.87
CA PHE A 63 3.68 8.46 15.78
C PHE A 63 5.15 8.15 16.13
N LYS A 64 5.84 7.45 15.22
CA LYS A 64 7.26 7.10 15.38
C LYS A 64 8.16 7.82 14.40
N ASP A 65 7.84 7.80 13.12
CA ASP A 65 8.68 8.38 12.08
C ASP A 65 7.90 8.68 10.80
N ILE A 66 8.54 9.39 9.88
CA ILE A 66 8.02 9.67 8.55
C ILE A 66 9.08 9.39 7.50
N PHE A 67 8.68 8.73 6.41
CA PHE A 67 9.49 8.48 5.24
C PHE A 67 8.90 9.20 4.05
N PHE A 68 9.75 9.57 3.10
CA PHE A 68 9.39 10.27 1.88
C PHE A 68 9.65 9.36 0.69
N TRP A 69 8.60 8.98 0.00
CA TRP A 69 8.73 8.24 -1.24
C TRP A 69 8.69 9.20 -2.42
N LYS A 70 9.85 9.36 -3.10
CA LYS A 70 10.00 10.18 -4.29
C LYS A 70 9.84 9.29 -5.54
N LYS A 71 8.89 9.66 -6.40
CA LYS A 71 8.69 9.05 -7.70
C LYS A 71 9.68 9.63 -8.70
N THR A 72 10.48 8.78 -9.40
CA THR A 72 11.42 9.28 -10.42
C THR A 72 10.70 9.89 -11.63
N GLN A 73 9.45 9.47 -11.86
CA GLN A 73 8.57 9.99 -12.90
C GLN A 73 7.21 10.35 -12.29
N CYS A 74 6.75 11.55 -12.49
CA CYS A 74 5.41 11.99 -12.09
C CYS A 74 4.74 12.74 -13.25
N GLN A 75 3.41 12.68 -13.29
CA GLN A 75 2.65 13.49 -14.22
C GLN A 75 2.73 14.97 -13.79
N PRO A 76 2.86 15.90 -14.73
CA PRO A 76 2.78 17.34 -14.43
C PRO A 76 1.45 17.68 -13.76
N ALA A 77 1.48 18.62 -12.84
CA ALA A 77 0.26 19.22 -12.32
C ALA A 77 -0.48 19.92 -13.47
N MET A 78 -1.79 19.60 -13.62
CA MET A 78 -2.61 20.18 -14.68
C MET A 78 -3.27 21.51 -14.26
N ALA A 79 -2.95 22.01 -13.05
CA ALA A 79 -3.47 23.27 -12.51
C ALA A 79 -2.37 24.33 -12.43
N GLU A 80 -2.72 25.58 -12.70
CA GLU A 80 -1.81 26.71 -12.60
C GLU A 80 -1.35 26.94 -11.14
N ASN A 81 -0.10 27.32 -10.97
CA ASN A 81 0.50 27.63 -9.65
C ASN A 81 0.47 26.46 -8.66
N VAL A 82 0.39 25.22 -9.15
CA VAL A 82 0.46 24.00 -8.34
C VAL A 82 1.73 23.23 -8.67
N ALA A 83 2.48 22.88 -7.62
CA ALA A 83 3.67 22.04 -7.77
C ALA A 83 3.29 20.58 -8.14
N ASN A 84 4.17 19.91 -8.88
CA ASN A 84 4.00 18.50 -9.17
C ASN A 84 4.05 17.67 -7.89
N SER A 85 3.09 16.74 -7.73
CA SER A 85 3.02 15.82 -6.60
C SER A 85 3.97 14.65 -6.80
N GLN A 86 5.27 14.91 -6.69
CA GLN A 86 6.32 13.91 -6.90
C GLN A 86 6.58 13.06 -5.67
N VAL A 87 6.21 13.55 -4.49
CA VAL A 87 6.49 12.90 -3.20
C VAL A 87 5.21 12.43 -2.55
N GLU A 88 5.22 11.20 -2.05
CA GLU A 88 4.25 10.69 -1.09
C GLU A 88 4.92 10.49 0.26
N VAL A 89 4.13 10.50 1.32
CA VAL A 89 4.60 10.25 2.68
C VAL A 89 4.20 8.85 3.14
N ILE A 90 5.10 8.21 3.88
CA ILE A 90 4.83 6.97 4.59
C ILE A 90 5.00 7.26 6.06
N VAL A 91 3.91 7.27 6.80
CA VAL A 91 3.92 7.50 8.23
C VAL A 91 4.06 6.17 8.95
N LEU A 92 4.99 6.11 9.87
CA LEU A 92 5.19 4.96 10.76
C LEU A 92 4.56 5.24 12.12
N PHE A 93 3.68 4.34 12.52
CA PHE A 93 3.11 4.29 13.86
C PHE A 93 3.55 3.02 14.60
N GLY A 94 3.50 3.05 15.91
CA GLY A 94 3.75 1.92 16.78
C GLY A 94 3.12 2.09 18.15
N LYS A 95 3.11 1.03 18.95
CA LYS A 95 2.55 1.08 20.32
C LYS A 95 3.34 1.98 21.28
N GLU A 96 4.62 2.16 20.99
CA GLU A 96 5.54 2.99 21.78
C GLU A 96 6.08 4.12 20.89
N ASN A 97 5.89 5.37 21.31
CA ASN A 97 6.32 6.56 20.56
C ASN A 97 7.72 7.07 20.92
N ASN A 98 8.38 6.49 21.91
CA ASN A 98 9.65 6.98 22.43
C ASN A 98 10.86 6.67 21.53
N SER A 99 10.66 6.00 20.41
CA SER A 99 11.74 5.56 19.54
C SER A 99 11.33 5.55 18.09
N ARG A 100 12.19 6.08 17.22
CA ARG A 100 12.06 5.95 15.75
C ARG A 100 12.41 4.56 15.24
N SER A 101 12.76 3.62 16.12
CA SER A 101 13.12 2.25 15.73
C SER A 101 11.91 1.45 15.25
N TRP A 102 12.13 0.59 14.27
CA TRP A 102 11.13 -0.30 13.72
C TRP A 102 11.75 -1.63 13.29
N GLY A 103 10.91 -2.62 13.04
CA GLY A 103 11.32 -3.95 12.64
C GLY A 103 11.62 -4.88 13.82
N ASN A 104 11.98 -6.12 13.49
CA ASN A 104 12.33 -7.16 14.46
C ASN A 104 13.76 -7.72 14.30
N ILE A 105 14.50 -7.25 13.30
CA ILE A 105 15.92 -7.54 13.12
C ILE A 105 16.77 -6.31 13.43
N LYS A 106 18.04 -6.51 13.80
CA LYS A 106 18.96 -5.41 14.10
C LYS A 106 19.62 -4.90 12.83
N TRP A 107 19.58 -3.59 12.64
CA TRP A 107 20.27 -2.91 11.54
C TRP A 107 20.77 -1.53 11.99
N ARG A 108 21.72 -0.94 11.28
CA ARG A 108 22.28 0.39 11.60
C ARG A 108 22.55 1.18 10.32
N GLY A 109 22.01 2.40 10.26
CA GLY A 109 22.44 3.48 9.36
C GLY A 109 22.39 3.22 7.85
N THR A 110 21.75 2.14 7.41
CA THR A 110 21.76 1.72 6.00
C THR A 110 20.45 1.97 5.29
N PHE A 111 19.44 2.49 5.98
CA PHE A 111 18.13 2.79 5.41
C PHE A 111 17.84 4.27 5.48
N SER A 112 17.64 4.90 4.32
CA SER A 112 17.29 6.31 4.21
C SER A 112 15.80 6.52 4.48
N ASN A 113 15.44 7.63 5.13
CA ASN A 113 14.05 8.06 5.21
C ASN A 113 13.54 8.72 3.91
N SER A 114 14.39 8.83 2.87
CA SER A 114 14.00 9.20 1.51
C SER A 114 14.24 8.01 0.59
N ILE A 115 13.16 7.50 0.01
CA ILE A 115 13.16 6.33 -0.87
C ILE A 115 12.81 6.81 -2.27
N GLU A 116 13.62 6.45 -3.25
CA GLU A 116 13.38 6.79 -4.65
C GLU A 116 13.13 5.52 -5.45
N THR A 117 12.00 5.45 -6.16
CA THR A 117 11.67 4.33 -7.06
C THR A 117 11.04 4.85 -8.34
N LYS A 118 11.00 3.99 -9.36
CA LYS A 118 10.16 4.23 -10.54
C LYS A 118 8.68 4.17 -10.13
N SER A 119 7.81 4.77 -10.92
CA SER A 119 6.37 4.59 -10.73
C SER A 119 5.94 3.16 -11.09
N ALA A 120 4.86 2.66 -10.46
CA ALA A 120 4.35 1.31 -10.72
C ALA A 120 3.99 1.05 -12.20
N SER A 121 3.59 2.08 -12.93
CA SER A 121 3.22 1.99 -14.35
C SER A 121 4.38 1.56 -15.26
N SER A 122 5.64 1.73 -14.83
CA SER A 122 6.80 1.31 -15.62
C SER A 122 7.14 -0.18 -15.47
N GLU A 123 6.64 -0.84 -14.43
CA GLU A 123 7.02 -2.21 -14.07
C GLU A 123 5.91 -3.24 -14.27
N ASN A 124 4.66 -2.79 -14.42
CA ASN A 124 3.54 -3.71 -14.37
C ASN A 124 2.50 -3.41 -15.45
N LYS A 125 2.26 -4.38 -16.35
CA LYS A 125 1.17 -4.30 -17.34
C LYS A 125 -0.21 -4.15 -16.64
N ASN A 126 -0.35 -4.66 -15.42
CA ASN A 126 -1.57 -4.60 -14.62
C ASN A 126 -1.73 -3.25 -13.86
N ALA A 127 -0.70 -2.39 -13.84
CA ALA A 127 -0.83 -1.02 -13.30
C ALA A 127 -1.80 -0.14 -14.08
N LYS A 128 -2.22 -0.58 -15.28
CA LYS A 128 -3.30 0.07 -16.04
C LYS A 128 -4.68 -0.18 -15.42
N ILE A 129 -4.81 -1.18 -14.57
CA ILE A 129 -6.08 -1.59 -13.94
C ILE A 129 -6.38 -0.72 -12.72
N HIS A 130 -5.35 -0.21 -12.03
CA HIS A 130 -5.51 0.62 -10.83
C HIS A 130 -4.52 1.78 -10.82
N ASN A 131 -5.04 3.01 -10.81
CA ASN A 131 -4.23 4.24 -10.89
C ASN A 131 -3.42 4.57 -9.62
N ALA A 132 -3.66 3.90 -8.50
CA ALA A 132 -3.09 4.18 -7.18
C ALA A 132 -2.11 3.10 -6.69
N THR A 133 -1.44 2.38 -7.60
CA THR A 133 -0.47 1.34 -7.22
C THR A 133 0.91 1.93 -6.98
N PHE A 134 1.58 1.47 -5.93
CA PHE A 134 3.01 1.67 -5.72
C PHE A 134 3.82 0.47 -6.26
N PRO A 135 5.12 0.65 -6.58
CA PRO A 135 5.97 -0.43 -7.07
C PRO A 135 6.29 -1.43 -5.96
N VAL A 136 6.59 -2.67 -6.32
CA VAL A 136 6.94 -3.75 -5.38
C VAL A 136 8.17 -3.39 -4.54
N GLU A 137 9.11 -2.64 -5.10
CA GLU A 137 10.32 -2.17 -4.42
C GLU A 137 10.02 -1.36 -3.15
N LEU A 138 8.90 -0.65 -3.11
CA LEU A 138 8.57 0.19 -1.96
C LEU A 138 8.32 -0.66 -0.70
N PRO A 139 7.30 -1.54 -0.62
CA PRO A 139 7.11 -2.40 0.54
C PRO A 139 8.28 -3.39 0.72
N PHE A 140 8.88 -3.89 -0.37
CA PHE A 140 10.01 -4.80 -0.31
C PHE A 140 11.20 -4.21 0.44
N SER A 141 11.50 -2.92 0.24
CA SER A 141 12.63 -2.25 0.90
C SER A 141 12.47 -2.22 2.43
N PHE A 142 11.26 -1.92 2.91
CA PHE A 142 10.95 -1.92 4.35
C PHE A 142 10.99 -3.34 4.93
N LEU A 143 10.33 -4.28 4.26
CA LEU A 143 10.26 -5.67 4.72
C LEU A 143 11.64 -6.31 4.78
N LYS A 144 12.44 -6.15 3.74
CA LYS A 144 13.82 -6.67 3.68
C LYS A 144 14.72 -6.06 4.74
N GLN A 145 14.59 -4.76 5.01
CA GLN A 145 15.46 -4.04 5.93
C GLN A 145 15.16 -4.37 7.39
N GLY A 146 13.88 -4.44 7.76
CA GLY A 146 13.46 -4.45 9.15
C GLY A 146 12.95 -5.77 9.69
N TYR A 147 12.61 -6.75 8.83
CA TYR A 147 11.84 -7.91 9.26
C TYR A 147 12.45 -9.24 8.81
N SER A 148 12.43 -10.20 9.73
CA SER A 148 12.85 -11.57 9.44
C SER A 148 11.85 -12.31 8.54
N ARG A 149 12.26 -13.47 8.03
CA ARG A 149 11.41 -14.32 7.18
C ARG A 149 10.15 -14.82 7.90
N GLU A 150 10.20 -14.98 9.21
CA GLU A 150 9.09 -15.43 10.04
C GLU A 150 8.06 -14.33 10.32
N SER A 151 8.33 -13.11 9.87
CA SER A 151 7.40 -12.00 10.05
C SER A 151 6.16 -12.19 9.20
N VAL A 152 5.04 -11.74 9.76
CA VAL A 152 3.74 -11.74 9.09
C VAL A 152 3.39 -10.31 8.69
N VAL A 153 2.97 -10.14 7.46
CA VAL A 153 2.53 -8.88 6.87
C VAL A 153 1.02 -8.85 6.81
N LEU A 154 0.40 -7.77 7.28
CA LEU A 154 -1.04 -7.52 7.13
C LEU A 154 -1.23 -6.25 6.29
N ASP A 155 -2.00 -6.36 5.21
CA ASP A 155 -2.40 -5.23 4.37
C ASP A 155 -3.93 -5.15 4.32
N LEU A 156 -4.49 -4.08 4.88
CA LEU A 156 -5.94 -3.88 4.96
C LEU A 156 -6.54 -3.27 3.68
N PHE A 157 -5.70 -2.91 2.71
CA PHE A 157 -6.09 -2.33 1.42
C PHE A 157 -5.29 -2.99 0.30
N GLY A 158 -5.54 -4.28 0.08
CA GLY A 158 -4.76 -5.15 -0.78
C GLY A 158 -4.55 -4.64 -2.21
N GLY A 159 -5.55 -3.92 -2.76
CA GLY A 159 -5.51 -3.35 -4.08
C GLY A 159 -5.16 -4.40 -5.14
N THR A 160 -4.05 -4.22 -5.83
CA THR A 160 -3.55 -5.20 -6.80
C THR A 160 -2.53 -6.18 -6.24
N GLY A 161 -2.38 -6.29 -4.91
CA GLY A 161 -1.52 -7.27 -4.25
C GLY A 161 -0.02 -6.95 -4.26
N THR A 162 0.36 -5.70 -4.36
CA THR A 162 1.78 -5.31 -4.42
C THR A 162 2.53 -5.74 -3.15
N THR A 163 1.91 -5.58 -1.98
CA THR A 163 2.44 -6.02 -0.69
C THR A 163 2.62 -7.53 -0.61
N LEU A 164 1.67 -8.31 -1.17
CA LEU A 164 1.79 -9.76 -1.26
C LEU A 164 3.03 -10.19 -2.04
N ILE A 165 3.25 -9.59 -3.22
CA ILE A 165 4.42 -9.92 -4.04
C ILE A 165 5.73 -9.55 -3.35
N ALA A 166 5.76 -8.42 -2.61
CA ALA A 166 6.94 -8.04 -1.83
C ALA A 166 7.25 -9.03 -0.70
N ALA A 167 6.22 -9.50 0.02
CA ALA A 167 6.34 -10.51 1.06
C ALA A 167 6.78 -11.87 0.48
N GLU A 168 6.17 -12.31 -0.61
CA GLU A 168 6.53 -13.56 -1.32
C GLU A 168 8.00 -13.57 -1.75
N LYS A 169 8.53 -12.45 -2.29
CA LYS A 169 9.96 -12.31 -2.62
C LYS A 169 10.90 -12.56 -1.44
N LEU A 170 10.43 -12.36 -0.22
CA LEU A 170 11.19 -12.55 1.03
C LEU A 170 10.85 -13.85 1.74
N GLY A 171 9.91 -14.64 1.22
CA GLY A 171 9.40 -15.85 1.83
C GLY A 171 8.66 -15.58 3.14
N GLN A 172 8.06 -14.40 3.28
CA GLN A 172 7.23 -14.01 4.41
C GLN A 172 5.76 -14.32 4.14
N SER A 173 4.99 -14.60 5.19
CA SER A 173 3.54 -14.76 5.08
C SER A 173 2.85 -13.40 5.00
N ALA A 174 1.85 -13.26 4.12
CA ALA A 174 1.05 -12.05 4.01
C ALA A 174 -0.45 -12.37 4.07
N TYR A 175 -1.20 -11.50 4.75
CA TYR A 175 -2.66 -11.48 4.80
C TYR A 175 -3.13 -10.15 4.21
N LEU A 176 -4.06 -10.23 3.25
CA LEU A 176 -4.61 -9.06 2.60
C LEU A 176 -6.12 -9.02 2.76
N LEU A 177 -6.65 -7.82 2.95
CA LEU A 177 -8.07 -7.54 2.82
C LEU A 177 -8.29 -6.67 1.59
N GLU A 178 -9.26 -7.04 0.77
CA GLU A 178 -9.66 -6.27 -0.40
C GLU A 178 -11.18 -6.31 -0.51
N LEU A 179 -11.78 -5.14 -0.68
CA LEU A 179 -13.23 -4.98 -0.73
C LEU A 179 -13.79 -5.33 -2.11
N GLU A 180 -13.03 -5.03 -3.17
CA GLU A 180 -13.46 -5.22 -4.56
C GLU A 180 -13.07 -6.62 -5.06
N PRO A 181 -14.03 -7.52 -5.33
CA PRO A 181 -13.74 -8.89 -5.77
C PRO A 181 -12.87 -8.97 -7.02
N ALA A 182 -13.04 -8.05 -7.97
CA ALA A 182 -12.23 -8.03 -9.19
C ALA A 182 -10.75 -7.77 -8.88
N TYR A 183 -10.43 -7.00 -7.85
CA TYR A 183 -9.04 -6.83 -7.41
C TYR A 183 -8.51 -8.07 -6.69
N VAL A 184 -9.37 -8.82 -6.00
CA VAL A 184 -8.95 -10.11 -5.43
C VAL A 184 -8.50 -11.06 -6.54
N ASP A 185 -9.22 -11.13 -7.66
CA ASP A 185 -8.84 -11.94 -8.82
C ASP A 185 -7.51 -11.48 -9.43
N VAL A 186 -7.27 -10.16 -9.49
CA VAL A 186 -5.97 -9.60 -9.92
C VAL A 186 -4.85 -9.99 -8.94
N ILE A 187 -5.09 -9.95 -7.63
CA ILE A 187 -4.12 -10.37 -6.61
C ILE A 187 -3.70 -11.82 -6.83
N VAL A 188 -4.68 -12.72 -6.98
CA VAL A 188 -4.45 -14.15 -7.17
C VAL A 188 -3.69 -14.40 -8.48
N GLU A 189 -4.12 -13.79 -9.58
CA GLU A 189 -3.45 -13.95 -10.88
C GLU A 189 -2.00 -13.46 -10.84
N ARG A 190 -1.72 -12.31 -10.21
CA ARG A 190 -0.35 -11.80 -10.05
C ARG A 190 0.52 -12.75 -9.24
N TRP A 191 -0.02 -13.31 -8.15
CA TRP A 191 0.70 -14.27 -7.34
C TRP A 191 0.99 -15.55 -8.14
N CYS A 192 0.00 -16.09 -8.86
CA CYS A 192 0.17 -17.25 -9.73
C CYS A 192 1.24 -17.03 -10.80
N GLN A 193 1.25 -15.86 -11.43
CA GLN A 193 2.28 -15.49 -12.42
C GLN A 193 3.66 -15.36 -11.78
N TYR A 194 3.74 -14.73 -10.60
CA TYR A 194 5.01 -14.53 -9.91
C TYR A 194 5.64 -15.84 -9.44
N THR A 195 4.85 -16.74 -8.87
CA THR A 195 5.30 -18.03 -8.32
C THR A 195 5.38 -19.13 -9.36
N ASN A 196 4.85 -18.91 -10.55
CA ASN A 196 4.61 -19.93 -11.57
C ASN A 196 3.80 -21.15 -11.03
N ASN A 197 2.91 -20.89 -10.07
CA ASN A 197 2.04 -21.87 -9.45
C ASN A 197 0.59 -21.41 -9.56
N ARG A 198 -0.29 -22.26 -10.12
CA ARG A 198 -1.71 -21.99 -10.28
C ARG A 198 -2.61 -22.78 -9.33
N VAL A 199 -2.02 -23.58 -8.48
CA VAL A 199 -2.77 -24.32 -7.46
C VAL A 199 -3.00 -23.40 -6.26
N ILE A 200 -4.25 -23.14 -5.94
CA ILE A 200 -4.66 -22.31 -4.81
C ILE A 200 -5.74 -23.01 -3.98
N ILE A 201 -5.94 -22.53 -2.77
CA ILE A 201 -7.07 -22.94 -1.93
C ILE A 201 -8.13 -21.84 -1.95
N LYS A 202 -9.29 -22.11 -2.54
CA LYS A 202 -10.44 -21.21 -2.54
C LYS A 202 -11.55 -21.80 -1.66
N ASN A 203 -11.92 -21.10 -0.60
CA ASN A 203 -12.93 -21.54 0.37
C ASN A 203 -12.67 -22.95 0.94
N GLY A 204 -11.40 -23.25 1.20
CA GLY A 204 -10.99 -24.56 1.75
C GLY A 204 -10.85 -25.68 0.72
N LEU A 205 -11.08 -25.43 -0.55
CA LEU A 205 -10.94 -26.39 -1.63
C LEU A 205 -9.72 -26.05 -2.51
N GLU A 206 -8.90 -27.04 -2.79
CA GLU A 206 -7.80 -26.91 -3.75
C GLU A 206 -8.36 -26.84 -5.17
N ILE A 207 -7.97 -25.82 -5.91
CA ILE A 207 -8.35 -25.62 -7.32
C ILE A 207 -7.15 -25.15 -8.15
N VAL A 208 -7.23 -25.36 -9.46
CA VAL A 208 -6.33 -24.71 -10.42
C VAL A 208 -6.97 -23.39 -10.82
N TRP A 209 -6.24 -22.30 -10.55
CA TRP A 209 -6.72 -20.96 -10.84
C TRP A 209 -6.66 -20.63 -12.33
N HIS A 210 -7.78 -20.13 -12.86
CA HIS A 210 -7.89 -19.57 -14.20
C HIS A 210 -8.63 -18.23 -14.10
N MET A 211 -7.98 -17.15 -14.55
CA MET A 211 -8.62 -15.85 -14.61
C MET A 211 -9.74 -15.88 -15.66
N GLN A 212 -10.93 -15.41 -15.30
CA GLN A 212 -12.07 -15.37 -16.21
C GLN A 212 -11.84 -14.27 -17.28
N GLU A 213 -12.17 -14.53 -18.55
CA GLU A 213 -11.95 -13.56 -19.64
C GLU A 213 -12.81 -12.29 -19.49
N GLU A 214 -13.90 -12.35 -18.73
CA GLU A 214 -14.79 -11.19 -18.49
C GLU A 214 -14.14 -10.13 -17.58
N ASP A 215 -13.14 -10.49 -16.77
CA ASP A 215 -12.47 -9.61 -15.83
C ASP A 215 -11.32 -8.81 -16.46
N GLN A 216 -11.05 -9.01 -17.75
CA GLN A 216 -9.99 -8.32 -18.50
C GLN A 216 -10.49 -7.07 -19.27
N ARG A 217 -11.78 -6.71 -19.17
CA ARG A 217 -12.36 -5.61 -19.97
C ARG A 217 -12.58 -4.35 -19.17
#